data_7263b280e99ff4f403174fc2ba8fec81
#
_entry.id   7263b280e99ff4f403174fc2ba8fec81
#
_cell.length_a   1.000
_cell.length_b   1.000
_cell.length_c   1.000
_cell.angle_alpha   90.00
_cell.angle_beta   90.00
_cell.angle_gamma   90.00
#
_symmetry.space_group_name_H-M   'P 1'
#
loop_
_entity.id
_entity.type
_entity.pdbx_description
1 polymer ?
#
loop_
_entity_poly.entity_id
_entity_poly.type
_entity_poly.pdbx_seq_one_letter_code
_entity_poly.pdbx_strand_id
1 'polypeptide(L)'
;MEEAEFNFTDLLPLTSDPYTTTDFRKLSEEGVQLIEGPGGRTFLEVSDEAICLLTTTAMRDIAHLLRSSHLAQVAAILDDPESSKNDRFVAIELLQNACIAAGGVLPSSQDTGTAIVSAKKGQQVLTKGDDRESISLGIYDTYQNSNLRYSQLAPLD
;
A
#
# COMPACT_ATOMS: atom_id res chain seq x y z
N MET A 1 17.85 -27.79 30.59
CA MET A 1 17.22 -27.32 29.34
C MET A 1 16.22 -26.27 29.78
N GLU A 2 16.46 -25.02 29.45
CA GLU A 2 15.43 -23.98 29.62
C GLU A 2 14.26 -24.34 28.71
N GLU A 3 13.07 -24.41 29.28
CA GLU A 3 11.84 -24.55 28.49
C GLU A 3 11.70 -23.28 27.63
N ALA A 4 11.53 -23.47 26.32
CA ALA A 4 11.29 -22.36 25.40
C ALA A 4 9.93 -21.73 25.73
N GLU A 5 9.94 -20.50 26.17
CA GLU A 5 8.72 -19.72 26.44
C GLU A 5 8.01 -19.39 25.11
N PHE A 6 6.70 -19.68 25.04
CA PHE A 6 5.89 -19.32 23.87
C PHE A 6 5.80 -17.79 23.76
N ASN A 7 6.34 -17.24 22.68
CA ASN A 7 6.25 -15.81 22.36
C ASN A 7 5.50 -15.63 21.03
N PHE A 8 4.32 -15.02 21.11
CA PHE A 8 3.53 -14.70 19.92
C PHE A 8 4.04 -13.39 19.31
N THR A 9 4.47 -13.46 18.05
CA THR A 9 4.84 -12.28 17.27
C THR A 9 3.83 -12.08 16.16
N ASP A 10 3.23 -10.90 16.10
CA ASP A 10 2.28 -10.55 15.03
C ASP A 10 3.02 -10.41 13.70
N LEU A 11 2.52 -11.08 12.65
CA LEU A 11 3.11 -11.03 11.31
C LEU A 11 3.07 -9.62 10.70
N LEU A 12 2.03 -8.86 11.00
CA LEU A 12 1.85 -7.47 10.56
C LEU A 12 1.58 -6.61 11.80
N PRO A 13 2.63 -6.29 12.58
CA PRO A 13 2.44 -5.46 13.76
C PRO A 13 1.91 -4.08 13.37
N LEU A 14 0.86 -3.64 14.07
CA LEU A 14 0.32 -2.28 13.94
C LEU A 14 1.18 -1.24 14.70
N THR A 15 2.30 -1.66 15.27
CA THR A 15 3.22 -0.77 15.94
C THR A 15 3.81 0.19 14.93
N SER A 16 3.53 1.46 15.13
CA SER A 16 4.16 2.53 14.40
C SER A 16 5.67 2.47 14.62
N ASP A 17 6.42 2.15 13.57
CA ASP A 17 7.79 2.61 13.49
C ASP A 17 7.75 4.14 13.72
N PRO A 18 8.52 4.69 14.67
CA PRO A 18 8.53 6.14 14.92
C PRO A 18 8.89 6.97 13.67
N TYR A 19 9.41 6.33 12.63
CA TYR A 19 9.69 6.93 11.32
C TYR A 19 8.50 6.82 10.32
N THR A 20 7.42 6.13 10.67
CA THR A 20 6.21 5.99 9.84
C THR A 20 5.00 6.68 10.46
N THR A 21 5.09 7.97 10.69
CA THR A 21 3.93 8.80 11.05
C THR A 21 3.11 9.14 9.80
N THR A 22 2.55 8.12 9.15
CA THR A 22 1.60 8.38 8.09
C THR A 22 0.21 8.33 8.69
N ASP A 23 -0.47 9.47 8.71
CA ASP A 23 -1.85 9.56 9.13
C ASP A 23 -2.75 8.78 8.16
N PHE A 24 -3.76 8.10 8.72
CA PHE A 24 -4.77 7.44 7.90
C PHE A 24 -5.64 8.49 7.20
N ARG A 25 -5.82 8.31 5.89
CA ARG A 25 -6.73 9.11 5.08
C ARG A 25 -8.06 8.36 4.94
N LYS A 26 -9.15 8.99 5.34
CA LYS A 26 -10.50 8.47 5.11
C LYS A 26 -10.81 8.56 3.62
N LEU A 27 -11.17 7.44 2.99
CA LEU A 27 -11.52 7.40 1.57
C LEU A 27 -13.03 7.64 1.35
N SER A 28 -13.88 6.94 2.10
CA SER A 28 -15.32 7.01 2.01
C SER A 28 -15.99 6.59 3.32
N GLU A 29 -17.23 6.94 3.50
CA GLU A 29 -18.14 6.36 4.50
C GLU A 29 -19.10 5.35 3.86
N GLU A 30 -19.18 5.36 2.54
CA GLU A 30 -20.08 4.49 1.80
C GLU A 30 -19.58 3.04 1.83
N GLY A 31 -20.52 2.12 1.95
CA GLY A 31 -20.22 0.69 1.99
C GLY A 31 -19.61 0.19 3.30
N VAL A 32 -19.61 1.00 4.35
CA VAL A 32 -19.11 0.61 5.69
C VAL A 32 -20.15 0.94 6.74
N GLN A 33 -20.60 -0.07 7.48
CA GLN A 33 -21.62 0.11 8.52
C GLN A 33 -21.38 -0.79 9.73
N LEU A 34 -21.83 -0.33 10.90
CA LEU A 34 -21.88 -1.16 12.10
C LEU A 34 -23.19 -1.92 12.13
N ILE A 35 -23.11 -3.23 12.38
CA ILE A 35 -24.26 -4.13 12.51
C ILE A 35 -24.19 -4.87 13.84
N GLU A 36 -25.35 -5.17 14.40
CA GLU A 36 -25.47 -6.05 15.55
C GLU A 36 -25.48 -7.51 15.09
N GLY A 37 -24.69 -8.33 15.73
CA GLY A 37 -24.60 -9.75 15.49
C GLY A 37 -24.95 -10.60 16.70
N PRO A 38 -24.77 -11.91 16.61
CA PRO A 38 -25.10 -12.86 17.68
C PRO A 38 -24.44 -12.50 19.00
N GLY A 39 -25.23 -12.57 20.10
CA GLY A 39 -24.74 -12.28 21.44
C GLY A 39 -24.51 -10.80 21.72
N GLY A 40 -25.13 -9.88 21.01
CA GLY A 40 -25.02 -8.44 21.20
C GLY A 40 -23.65 -7.87 20.82
N ARG A 41 -22.87 -8.58 20.02
CA ARG A 41 -21.59 -8.10 19.52
C ARG A 41 -21.79 -7.19 18.32
N THR A 42 -21.01 -6.13 18.26
CA THR A 42 -20.99 -5.24 17.08
C THR A 42 -19.97 -5.73 16.08
N PHE A 43 -20.36 -5.76 14.81
CA PHE A 43 -19.52 -6.07 13.67
C PHE A 43 -19.44 -4.88 12.74
N LEU A 44 -18.31 -4.76 12.05
CA LEU A 44 -18.14 -3.84 10.93
C LEU A 44 -18.44 -4.61 9.64
N GLU A 45 -19.51 -4.23 8.96
CA GLU A 45 -19.80 -4.76 7.61
C GLU A 45 -19.17 -3.85 6.56
N VAL A 46 -18.46 -4.45 5.62
CA VAL A 46 -17.75 -3.76 4.53
C VAL A 46 -18.24 -4.31 3.19
N SER A 47 -18.65 -3.44 2.28
CA SER A 47 -19.10 -3.84 0.95
C SER A 47 -17.94 -4.15 0.01
N ASP A 48 -18.23 -4.88 -1.06
CA ASP A 48 -17.26 -5.23 -2.10
C ASP A 48 -16.75 -3.99 -2.83
N GLU A 49 -17.63 -2.99 -3.04
CA GLU A 49 -17.25 -1.71 -3.64
C GLU A 49 -16.28 -0.93 -2.76
N ALA A 50 -16.44 -0.99 -1.44
CA ALA A 50 -15.51 -0.33 -0.51
C ALA A 50 -14.12 -1.00 -0.54
N ILE A 51 -14.05 -2.34 -0.66
CA ILE A 51 -12.79 -3.07 -0.83
C ILE A 51 -12.16 -2.74 -2.18
N CYS A 52 -12.92 -2.72 -3.25
CA CYS A 52 -12.46 -2.34 -4.57
C CYS A 52 -11.90 -0.91 -4.57
N LEU A 53 -12.62 0.06 -4.00
CA LEU A 53 -12.17 1.44 -3.85
C LEU A 53 -10.87 1.55 -3.05
N LEU A 54 -10.77 0.83 -1.93
CA LEU A 54 -9.56 0.77 -1.11
C LEU A 54 -8.38 0.27 -1.93
N THR A 55 -8.57 -0.82 -2.67
CA THR A 55 -7.52 -1.46 -3.46
C THR A 55 -7.08 -0.57 -4.63
N THR A 56 -8.02 -0.02 -5.38
CA THR A 56 -7.75 0.92 -6.48
C THR A 56 -6.94 2.12 -5.98
N THR A 57 -7.37 2.70 -4.85
CA THR A 57 -6.67 3.85 -4.26
C THR A 57 -5.28 3.49 -3.78
N ALA A 58 -5.13 2.36 -3.07
CA ALA A 58 -3.84 1.89 -2.58
C ALA A 58 -2.86 1.62 -3.74
N MET A 59 -3.31 0.93 -4.79
CA MET A 59 -2.50 0.63 -5.97
C MET A 59 -2.06 1.90 -6.70
N ARG A 60 -2.96 2.87 -6.84
CA ARG A 60 -2.63 4.17 -7.41
C ARG A 60 -1.60 4.92 -6.55
N ASP A 61 -1.81 4.96 -5.24
CA ASP A 61 -0.92 5.66 -4.32
C ASP A 61 0.49 5.05 -4.34
N ILE A 62 0.63 3.73 -4.25
CA ILE A 62 1.95 3.07 -4.27
C ILE A 62 2.67 3.21 -5.62
N ALA A 63 1.93 3.38 -6.71
CA ALA A 63 2.53 3.61 -8.03
C ALA A 63 3.08 5.03 -8.20
N HIS A 64 2.54 6.01 -7.48
CA HIS A 64 2.85 7.43 -7.70
C HIS A 64 3.49 8.14 -6.50
N LEU A 65 3.32 7.60 -5.29
CA LEU A 65 3.77 8.26 -4.07
C LEU A 65 4.81 7.42 -3.35
N LEU A 66 5.87 8.04 -2.90
CA LEU A 66 6.86 7.45 -2.01
C LEU A 66 6.62 7.94 -0.58
N ARG A 67 6.98 7.10 0.38
CA ARG A 67 6.89 7.47 1.81
C ARG A 67 7.81 8.65 2.11
N SER A 68 7.33 9.58 2.93
CA SER A 68 8.11 10.75 3.35
C SER A 68 9.42 10.39 4.06
N SER A 69 9.41 9.31 4.86
CA SER A 69 10.63 8.79 5.49
C SER A 69 11.68 8.32 4.47
N HIS A 70 11.25 7.67 3.38
CA HIS A 70 12.14 7.27 2.30
C HIS A 70 12.70 8.49 1.55
N LEU A 71 11.84 9.46 1.22
CA LEU A 71 12.28 10.69 0.57
C LEU A 71 13.29 11.46 1.43
N ALA A 72 13.07 11.50 2.75
CA ALA A 72 14.01 12.13 3.67
C ALA A 72 15.38 11.41 3.69
N GLN A 73 15.40 10.08 3.62
CA GLN A 73 16.66 9.30 3.53
C GLN A 73 17.39 9.60 2.21
N VAL A 74 16.68 9.65 1.09
CA VAL A 74 17.27 10.01 -0.21
C VAL A 74 17.80 11.45 -0.18
N ALA A 75 17.05 12.38 0.41
CA ALA A 75 17.50 13.78 0.55
C ALA A 75 18.75 13.91 1.44
N ALA A 76 18.87 13.11 2.48
CA ALA A 76 20.03 13.14 3.37
C ALA A 76 21.37 12.82 2.65
N ILE A 77 21.32 12.07 1.52
CA ILE A 77 22.50 11.80 0.69
C ILE A 77 23.14 13.09 0.16
N LEU A 78 22.36 14.13 -0.03
CA LEU A 78 22.84 15.40 -0.58
C LEU A 78 23.79 16.14 0.38
N ASP A 79 23.56 15.96 1.69
CA ASP A 79 24.31 16.63 2.75
C ASP A 79 25.37 15.72 3.38
N ASP A 80 25.41 14.42 2.99
CA ASP A 80 26.37 13.46 3.51
C ASP A 80 27.78 13.78 2.98
N PRO A 81 28.78 14.04 3.86
CA PRO A 81 30.16 14.32 3.47
C PRO A 81 30.85 13.16 2.75
N GLU A 82 30.41 11.91 2.99
CA GLU A 82 30.96 10.71 2.34
C GLU A 82 30.38 10.49 0.93
N SER A 83 29.26 11.16 0.58
CA SER A 83 28.62 11.04 -0.72
C SER A 83 29.48 11.60 -1.85
N SER A 84 29.65 10.82 -2.90
CA SER A 84 30.31 11.24 -4.13
C SER A 84 29.44 12.24 -4.91
N LYS A 85 30.01 12.88 -5.92
CA LYS A 85 29.24 13.74 -6.86
C LYS A 85 28.19 12.93 -7.60
N ASN A 86 28.45 11.68 -7.93
CA ASN A 86 27.50 10.81 -8.62
C ASN A 86 26.35 10.42 -7.69
N ASP A 87 26.61 10.13 -6.42
CA ASP A 87 25.55 9.78 -5.46
C ASP A 87 24.56 10.93 -5.28
N ARG A 88 25.09 12.15 -5.15
CA ARG A 88 24.25 13.36 -5.06
C ARG A 88 23.46 13.62 -6.34
N PHE A 89 24.06 13.42 -7.50
CA PHE A 89 23.35 13.53 -8.77
C PHE A 89 22.19 12.54 -8.85
N VAL A 90 22.45 11.26 -8.55
CA VAL A 90 21.39 10.22 -8.55
C VAL A 90 20.30 10.53 -7.53
N ALA A 91 20.66 11.00 -6.34
CA ALA A 91 19.66 11.39 -5.33
C ALA A 91 18.74 12.54 -5.81
N ILE A 92 19.30 13.54 -6.50
CA ILE A 92 18.51 14.61 -7.10
C ILE A 92 17.54 14.07 -8.14
N GLU A 93 17.99 13.21 -9.05
CA GLU A 93 17.15 12.61 -10.08
C GLU A 93 16.02 11.76 -9.48
N LEU A 94 16.27 11.00 -8.41
CA LEU A 94 15.26 10.23 -7.70
C LEU A 94 14.21 11.15 -7.04
N LEU A 95 14.64 12.24 -6.41
CA LEU A 95 13.72 13.20 -5.80
C LEU A 95 12.87 13.95 -6.85
N GLN A 96 13.47 14.33 -7.99
CA GLN A 96 12.74 14.93 -9.10
C GLN A 96 11.72 13.96 -9.69
N ASN A 97 12.10 12.70 -9.88
CA ASN A 97 11.18 11.65 -10.33
C ASN A 97 10.00 11.50 -9.36
N ALA A 98 10.26 11.48 -8.06
CA ALA A 98 9.21 11.41 -7.04
C ALA A 98 8.23 12.61 -7.12
N CYS A 99 8.74 13.82 -7.36
CA CYS A 99 7.91 15.01 -7.55
C CYS A 99 7.03 14.90 -8.81
N ILE A 100 7.58 14.41 -9.92
CA ILE A 100 6.83 14.20 -11.17
C ILE A 100 5.75 13.13 -10.96
N ALA A 101 6.10 12.00 -10.34
CA ALA A 101 5.18 10.91 -10.07
C ALA A 101 4.02 11.34 -9.15
N ALA A 102 4.29 12.20 -8.16
CA ALA A 102 3.27 12.71 -7.25
C ALA A 102 2.18 13.54 -7.96
N GLY A 103 2.40 13.96 -9.20
CA GLY A 103 1.37 14.54 -10.07
C GLY A 103 0.29 13.54 -10.51
N GLY A 104 0.47 12.25 -10.28
CA GLY A 104 -0.55 11.21 -10.50
C GLY A 104 -0.81 10.86 -11.96
N VAL A 105 0.06 11.27 -12.89
CA VAL A 105 -0.05 10.97 -14.33
C VAL A 105 0.94 9.88 -14.75
N LEU A 106 2.21 10.06 -14.41
CA LEU A 106 3.25 9.08 -14.66
C LEU A 106 3.61 8.37 -13.35
N PRO A 107 3.71 7.04 -13.34
CA PRO A 107 4.14 6.32 -12.14
C PRO A 107 5.62 6.60 -11.84
N SER A 108 6.02 6.35 -10.59
CA SER A 108 7.41 6.49 -10.16
C SER A 108 8.36 5.51 -10.86
N SER A 109 7.83 4.39 -11.34
CA SER A 109 8.52 3.42 -12.19
C SER A 109 7.56 2.82 -13.20
N GLN A 110 8.04 2.60 -14.43
CA GLN A 110 7.27 1.89 -15.46
C GLN A 110 7.27 0.37 -15.27
N ASP A 111 8.18 -0.16 -14.48
CA ASP A 111 8.26 -1.59 -14.19
C ASP A 111 7.38 -1.93 -12.99
N THR A 112 6.10 -2.14 -13.27
CA THR A 112 5.06 -2.28 -12.26
C THR A 112 5.01 -3.67 -11.62
N GLY A 113 5.64 -4.68 -12.22
CA GLY A 113 5.75 -6.03 -11.66
C GLY A 113 4.41 -6.74 -11.42
N THR A 114 4.41 -7.68 -10.49
CA THR A 114 3.22 -8.41 -10.03
C THR A 114 2.63 -7.75 -8.79
N ALA A 115 1.32 -7.51 -8.79
CA ALA A 115 0.63 -7.02 -7.60
C ALA A 115 0.55 -8.12 -6.54
N ILE A 116 1.14 -7.88 -5.38
CA ILE A 116 1.07 -8.76 -4.23
C ILE A 116 0.35 -8.02 -3.10
N VAL A 117 -0.74 -8.60 -2.61
CA VAL A 117 -1.54 -8.03 -1.53
C VAL A 117 -1.46 -8.91 -0.30
N SER A 118 -0.94 -8.36 0.78
CA SER A 118 -0.99 -8.96 2.11
C SER A 118 -1.85 -8.07 3.00
N ALA A 119 -2.95 -8.62 3.50
CA ALA A 119 -3.92 -7.86 4.27
C ALA A 119 -4.21 -8.54 5.62
N LYS A 120 -4.65 -7.74 6.58
CA LYS A 120 -5.10 -8.18 7.89
C LYS A 120 -6.56 -7.78 8.06
N LYS A 121 -7.41 -8.77 8.33
CA LYS A 121 -8.84 -8.56 8.58
C LYS A 121 -9.16 -8.91 10.03
N GLY A 122 -9.75 -7.97 10.76
CA GLY A 122 -10.19 -8.20 12.14
C GLY A 122 -11.31 -9.24 12.22
N GLN A 123 -11.42 -9.94 13.35
CA GLN A 123 -12.43 -10.98 13.57
C GLN A 123 -13.87 -10.46 13.55
N GLN A 124 -14.06 -9.17 13.77
CA GLN A 124 -15.38 -8.52 13.76
C GLN A 124 -15.63 -7.74 12.46
N VAL A 125 -14.85 -7.98 11.42
CA VAL A 125 -15.05 -7.40 10.09
C VAL A 125 -15.69 -8.46 9.20
N LEU A 126 -16.88 -8.15 8.69
CA LEU A 126 -17.64 -8.98 7.77
C LEU A 126 -17.61 -8.34 6.37
N THR A 127 -17.41 -9.15 5.37
CA THR A 127 -17.49 -8.75 3.95
C THR A 127 -18.58 -9.54 3.27
N LYS A 128 -19.28 -8.95 2.30
CA LYS A 128 -20.47 -9.57 1.66
C LYS A 128 -20.10 -10.58 0.59
N GLY A 129 -19.03 -10.33 -0.13
CA GLY A 129 -18.59 -11.14 -1.26
C GLY A 129 -17.24 -11.83 -1.06
N ASP A 130 -16.56 -12.11 -2.16
CA ASP A 130 -15.19 -12.64 -2.14
C ASP A 130 -14.18 -11.48 -2.12
N ASP A 131 -13.48 -11.34 -1.01
CA ASP A 131 -12.43 -10.32 -0.82
C ASP A 131 -11.39 -10.36 -1.95
N ARG A 132 -11.07 -11.56 -2.47
CA ARG A 132 -10.08 -11.74 -3.54
C ARG A 132 -10.59 -11.19 -4.86
N GLU A 133 -11.88 -11.39 -5.17
CA GLU A 133 -12.50 -10.85 -6.37
C GLU A 133 -12.52 -9.33 -6.32
N SER A 134 -12.96 -8.73 -5.21
CA SER A 134 -13.00 -7.28 -5.01
C SER A 134 -11.61 -6.64 -5.08
N ILE A 135 -10.60 -7.28 -4.49
CA ILE A 135 -9.21 -6.83 -4.57
C ILE A 135 -8.68 -6.95 -6.01
N SER A 136 -8.95 -8.07 -6.69
CA SER A 136 -8.50 -8.28 -8.07
C SER A 136 -9.12 -7.26 -9.03
N LEU A 137 -10.40 -6.95 -8.83
CA LEU A 137 -11.10 -5.91 -9.61
C LEU A 137 -10.46 -4.54 -9.41
N GLY A 138 -10.15 -4.15 -8.16
CA GLY A 138 -9.50 -2.88 -7.86
C GLY A 138 -8.11 -2.76 -8.49
N ILE A 139 -7.33 -3.86 -8.53
CA ILE A 139 -6.06 -3.91 -9.25
C ILE A 139 -6.28 -3.74 -10.75
N TYR A 140 -7.20 -4.51 -11.33
CA TYR A 140 -7.54 -4.45 -12.74
C TYR A 140 -7.93 -3.02 -13.15
N ASP A 141 -8.85 -2.39 -12.42
CA ASP A 141 -9.30 -1.03 -12.68
C ASP A 141 -8.16 -0.02 -12.63
N THR A 142 -7.22 -0.20 -11.71
CA THR A 142 -6.04 0.68 -11.62
C THR A 142 -5.18 0.56 -12.87
N TYR A 143 -4.92 -0.66 -13.34
CA TYR A 143 -4.12 -0.87 -14.55
C TYR A 143 -4.82 -0.37 -15.83
N GLN A 144 -6.15 -0.43 -15.87
CA GLN A 144 -6.91 0.07 -17.03
C GLN A 144 -6.97 1.61 -17.08
N ASN A 145 -7.02 2.25 -15.91
CA ASN A 145 -7.30 3.69 -15.82
C ASN A 145 -6.06 4.54 -15.47
N SER A 146 -4.91 3.90 -15.21
CA SER A 146 -3.64 4.58 -14.92
C SER A 146 -2.60 4.20 -15.98
N ASN A 147 -1.56 5.01 -16.11
CA ASN A 147 -0.46 4.76 -17.09
C ASN A 147 0.52 3.70 -16.57
N LEU A 148 -0.01 2.58 -16.08
CA LEU A 148 0.77 1.44 -15.62
C LEU A 148 1.01 0.45 -16.76
N ARG A 149 2.18 -0.18 -16.78
CA ARG A 149 2.58 -1.12 -17.82
C ARG A 149 2.36 -2.56 -17.38
N TYR A 150 1.82 -3.38 -18.28
CA TYR A 150 1.86 -4.84 -18.11
C TYR A 150 3.29 -5.33 -18.34
N SER A 151 4.04 -5.54 -17.25
CA SER A 151 5.45 -5.95 -17.29
C SER A 151 5.66 -7.45 -17.06
N GLN A 152 4.59 -8.19 -16.79
CA GLN A 152 4.59 -9.65 -16.64
C GLN A 152 3.90 -10.30 -17.83
N LEU A 153 4.54 -11.31 -18.40
CA LEU A 153 4.00 -12.11 -19.51
C LEU A 153 3.93 -13.58 -19.10
N ALA A 154 2.84 -14.24 -19.44
CA ALA A 154 2.75 -15.69 -19.35
C ALA A 154 3.49 -16.30 -20.55
N PRO A 155 4.56 -17.08 -20.38
CA PRO A 155 5.41 -17.51 -21.49
C PRO A 155 4.77 -18.60 -22.39
N LEU A 156 3.56 -19.06 -22.04
CA LEU A 156 2.85 -20.14 -22.75
C LEU A 156 1.48 -19.74 -23.28
N ASP A 157 1.12 -18.47 -23.24
CA ASP A 157 -0.13 -17.94 -23.83
C ASP A 157 0.09 -17.43 -25.25
#